data_c948417970cc59451627c6f43a3e19e6
#
_entry.id   c948417970cc59451627c6f43a3e19e6
#
_cell.length_a   1.000
_cell.length_b   1.000
_cell.length_c   1.000
_cell.angle_alpha   90.00
_cell.angle_beta   90.00
_cell.angle_gamma   90.00
#
_symmetry.space_group_name_H-M   'P 1'
#
loop_
_entity.id
_entity.type
_entity.pdbx_description
1 polymer ?
#
loop_
_entity_poly.entity_id
_entity_poly.type
_entity_poly.pdbx_seq_one_letter_code
_entity_poly.pdbx_strand_id
1 'polypeptide(L)'
;MMRPDIRAARHIIRCLQCSRGAALTEFVLIVPMMALMLAGVVEATAMLRLDRKLQNAAYATADLATQKPTLKNSRLADIFAAADLVIQPYLEQGLSVGISSVIFDSDDGTPNVEWTESLRGGTVADAASLATGM
;
A
#
# COMPACT_ATOMS: atom_id res chain seq x y z
N MET A 1 16.97 -6.82 67.60
CA MET A 1 17.39 -5.58 66.97
C MET A 1 18.33 -5.95 65.82
N MET A 2 17.76 -6.13 64.57
CA MET A 2 18.48 -6.64 63.39
C MET A 2 19.27 -5.46 62.79
N ARG A 3 20.59 -5.50 62.81
CA ARG A 3 21.45 -4.50 62.16
C ARG A 3 21.39 -4.75 60.66
N PRO A 4 20.99 -3.76 59.82
CA PRO A 4 21.00 -3.93 58.38
C PRO A 4 22.43 -4.15 57.90
N ASP A 5 22.60 -5.15 57.02
CA ASP A 5 23.90 -5.58 56.50
C ASP A 5 24.41 -4.53 55.48
N ILE A 6 25.19 -3.56 55.99
CA ILE A 6 25.75 -2.42 55.25
C ILE A 6 26.67 -2.91 54.11
N ARG A 7 27.14 -4.17 54.20
CA ARG A 7 27.96 -4.77 53.13
C ARG A 7 27.18 -5.10 51.88
N ALA A 8 25.94 -5.61 52.01
CA ALA A 8 25.07 -5.90 50.90
C ALA A 8 24.67 -4.62 50.14
N ALA A 9 24.35 -3.55 50.88
CA ALA A 9 24.02 -2.25 50.27
C ALA A 9 25.20 -1.64 49.49
N ARG A 10 26.44 -1.77 49.97
CA ARG A 10 27.64 -1.31 49.26
C ARG A 10 27.92 -2.07 47.95
N HIS A 11 27.60 -3.35 47.87
CA HIS A 11 27.75 -4.13 46.63
C HIS A 11 26.73 -3.71 45.57
N ILE A 12 25.50 -3.44 45.95
CA ILE A 12 24.44 -2.97 45.03
C ILE A 12 24.79 -1.59 44.48
N ILE A 13 25.26 -0.66 45.32
CA ILE A 13 25.66 0.69 44.89
C ILE A 13 26.88 0.65 43.94
N ARG A 14 27.86 -0.24 44.19
CA ARG A 14 28.98 -0.43 43.26
C ARG A 14 28.59 -1.01 41.91
N CYS A 15 27.61 -1.89 41.85
CA CYS A 15 27.06 -2.39 40.57
C CYS A 15 26.35 -1.29 39.77
N LEU A 16 25.66 -0.36 40.44
CA LEU A 16 24.97 0.77 39.81
C LEU A 16 25.94 1.87 39.32
N GLN A 17 27.17 1.93 39.87
CA GLN A 17 28.20 2.89 39.43
C GLN A 17 29.11 2.35 38.30
N CYS A 18 28.96 1.10 37.87
CA CYS A 18 29.68 0.59 36.73
C CYS A 18 29.16 1.24 35.44
N SER A 19 29.98 2.01 34.76
CA SER A 19 29.65 2.62 33.43
C SER A 19 29.21 1.59 32.38
N ARG A 20 29.57 0.31 32.55
CA ARG A 20 29.07 -0.80 31.75
C ARG A 20 27.58 -1.08 31.96
N GLY A 21 27.03 -0.83 33.16
CA GLY A 21 25.60 -0.95 33.44
C GLY A 21 24.78 0.18 32.80
N ALA A 22 25.31 1.41 32.77
CA ALA A 22 24.66 2.56 32.16
C ALA A 22 24.49 2.36 30.66
N ALA A 23 25.53 1.92 29.95
CA ALA A 23 25.44 1.63 28.51
C ALA A 23 24.41 0.52 28.16
N LEU A 24 24.25 -0.45 29.05
CA LEU A 24 23.30 -1.55 28.88
C LEU A 24 21.85 -1.08 29.05
N THR A 25 21.61 -0.18 30.02
CA THR A 25 20.28 0.43 30.22
C THR A 25 19.89 1.35 29.07
N GLU A 26 20.83 2.14 28.54
CA GLU A 26 20.61 2.96 27.35
C GLU A 26 20.27 2.09 26.14
N PHE A 27 21.01 1.01 25.92
CA PHE A 27 20.75 0.08 24.81
C PHE A 27 19.38 -0.58 24.91
N VAL A 28 18.96 -1.06 26.08
CA VAL A 28 17.65 -1.68 26.32
C VAL A 28 16.51 -0.69 26.03
N LEU A 29 16.73 0.59 26.22
CA LEU A 29 15.72 1.62 25.99
C LEU A 29 15.63 2.00 24.50
N ILE A 30 16.74 1.96 23.77
CA ILE A 30 16.81 2.30 22.34
C ILE A 30 16.31 1.14 21.46
N VAL A 31 16.62 -0.12 21.81
CA VAL A 31 16.26 -1.30 21.01
C VAL A 31 14.77 -1.40 20.67
N PRO A 32 13.83 -1.22 21.61
CA PRO A 32 12.41 -1.26 21.29
C PRO A 32 12.00 -0.19 20.26
N MET A 33 12.54 1.02 20.39
CA MET A 33 12.27 2.10 19.43
C MET A 33 12.82 1.79 18.03
N MET A 34 14.05 1.25 17.96
CA MET A 34 14.64 0.82 16.70
C MET A 34 13.84 -0.32 16.05
N ALA A 35 13.36 -1.28 16.86
CA ALA A 35 12.54 -2.38 16.38
C ALA A 35 11.20 -1.89 15.81
N LEU A 36 10.53 -0.93 16.47
CA LEU A 36 9.31 -0.32 15.98
C LEU A 36 9.54 0.49 14.69
N MET A 37 10.62 1.24 14.60
CA MET A 37 10.98 1.96 13.37
C MET A 37 11.26 0.98 12.22
N LEU A 38 11.97 -0.10 12.48
CA LEU A 38 12.24 -1.12 11.47
C LEU A 38 10.95 -1.78 10.96
N ALA A 39 10.04 -2.14 11.88
CA ALA A 39 8.73 -2.68 11.52
C ALA A 39 7.93 -1.69 10.65
N GLY A 40 7.90 -0.41 11.03
CA GLY A 40 7.25 0.64 10.25
C GLY A 40 7.82 0.81 8.84
N VAL A 41 9.14 0.74 8.68
CA VAL A 41 9.79 0.79 7.35
C VAL A 41 9.41 -0.41 6.48
N VAL A 42 9.34 -1.60 7.06
CA VAL A 42 8.93 -2.82 6.34
C VAL A 42 7.48 -2.69 5.86
N GLU A 43 6.58 -2.24 6.72
CA GLU A 43 5.16 -2.03 6.39
C GLU A 43 4.97 -0.95 5.31
N ALA A 44 5.62 0.20 5.45
CA ALA A 44 5.58 1.27 4.45
C ALA A 44 6.11 0.79 3.08
N THR A 45 7.18 0.00 3.07
CA THR A 45 7.74 -0.56 1.83
C THR A 45 6.75 -1.54 1.17
N ALA A 46 6.03 -2.35 1.95
CA ALA A 46 5.03 -3.27 1.42
C ALA A 46 3.85 -2.50 0.78
N MET A 47 3.37 -1.43 1.41
CA MET A 47 2.32 -0.56 0.86
C MET A 47 2.75 0.11 -0.45
N LEU A 48 3.97 0.65 -0.52
CA LEU A 48 4.50 1.26 -1.75
C LEU A 48 4.64 0.26 -2.90
N ARG A 49 5.00 -0.98 -2.59
CA ARG A 49 5.05 -2.05 -3.61
C ARG A 49 3.68 -2.40 -4.14
N LEU A 50 2.68 -2.47 -3.27
CA LEU A 50 1.30 -2.72 -3.67
C LEU A 50 0.76 -1.59 -4.55
N ASP A 51 0.98 -0.34 -4.16
CA ASP A 51 0.57 0.84 -4.94
C ASP A 51 1.16 0.81 -6.36
N ARG A 52 2.47 0.57 -6.49
CA ARG A 52 3.12 0.43 -7.80
C ARG A 52 2.55 -0.72 -8.64
N LYS A 53 2.20 -1.84 -8.02
CA LYS A 53 1.56 -2.95 -8.73
C LYS A 53 0.17 -2.61 -9.20
N LEU A 54 -0.63 -1.90 -8.39
CA LEU A 54 -1.94 -1.41 -8.79
C LEU A 54 -1.86 -0.46 -9.99
N GLN A 55 -0.93 0.49 -9.95
CA GLN A 55 -0.68 1.39 -11.08
C GLN A 55 -0.28 0.63 -12.35
N ASN A 56 0.64 -0.33 -12.24
CA ASN A 56 1.04 -1.15 -13.37
C ASN A 56 -0.11 -1.99 -13.93
N ALA A 57 -0.98 -2.55 -13.08
CA ALA A 57 -2.17 -3.28 -13.49
C ALA A 57 -3.14 -2.35 -14.24
N ALA A 58 -3.37 -1.13 -13.75
CA ALA A 58 -4.22 -0.15 -14.39
C ALA A 58 -3.69 0.25 -15.77
N TYR A 59 -2.39 0.57 -15.89
CA TYR A 59 -1.77 0.88 -17.18
C TYR A 59 -1.82 -0.28 -18.16
N ALA A 60 -1.51 -1.50 -17.72
CA ALA A 60 -1.57 -2.68 -18.58
C ALA A 60 -3.01 -2.95 -19.06
N THR A 61 -3.99 -2.78 -18.18
CA THR A 61 -5.41 -2.94 -18.53
C THR A 61 -5.85 -1.91 -19.55
N ALA A 62 -5.50 -0.64 -19.39
CA ALA A 62 -5.80 0.44 -20.30
C ALA A 62 -5.12 0.22 -21.68
N ASP A 63 -3.85 -0.18 -21.70
CA ASP A 63 -3.11 -0.47 -22.92
C ASP A 63 -3.74 -1.63 -23.70
N LEU A 64 -4.09 -2.72 -23.02
CA LEU A 64 -4.76 -3.86 -23.66
C LEU A 64 -6.14 -3.50 -24.20
N ALA A 65 -6.87 -2.61 -23.53
CA ALA A 65 -8.18 -2.13 -23.97
C ALA A 65 -8.06 -1.26 -25.25
N THR A 66 -7.01 -0.44 -25.36
CA THR A 66 -6.83 0.49 -26.50
C THR A 66 -6.24 -0.16 -27.75
N GLN A 67 -5.67 -1.37 -27.65
CA GLN A 67 -5.05 -2.07 -28.79
C GLN A 67 -6.02 -2.43 -29.93
N LYS A 68 -7.31 -2.45 -29.68
CA LYS A 68 -8.32 -2.82 -30.69
C LYS A 68 -9.44 -1.79 -30.72
N PRO A 69 -9.91 -1.43 -31.90
CA PRO A 69 -11.01 -0.46 -32.07
C PRO A 69 -12.37 -0.99 -31.58
N THR A 70 -12.51 -2.30 -31.40
CA THR A 70 -13.72 -2.93 -30.87
C THR A 70 -13.36 -3.95 -29.80
N LEU A 71 -13.96 -3.79 -28.62
CA LEU A 71 -13.83 -4.73 -27.51
C LEU A 71 -15.01 -5.70 -27.48
N LYS A 72 -14.73 -7.00 -27.62
CA LYS A 72 -15.72 -8.07 -27.40
C LYS A 72 -15.69 -8.51 -25.95
N ASN A 73 -16.82 -8.99 -25.42
CA ASN A 73 -16.94 -9.45 -24.04
C ASN A 73 -15.91 -10.53 -23.67
N SER A 74 -15.55 -11.44 -24.61
CA SER A 74 -14.51 -12.44 -24.38
C SER A 74 -13.14 -11.80 -24.13
N ARG A 75 -12.82 -10.71 -24.83
CA ARG A 75 -11.56 -10.01 -24.68
C ARG A 75 -11.49 -9.19 -23.39
N LEU A 76 -12.62 -8.62 -22.97
CA LEU A 76 -12.71 -7.96 -21.66
C LEU A 76 -12.43 -8.96 -20.53
N ALA A 77 -12.95 -10.18 -20.62
CA ALA A 77 -12.65 -11.23 -19.65
C ALA A 77 -11.16 -11.57 -19.60
N ASP A 78 -10.48 -11.65 -20.76
CA ASP A 78 -9.04 -11.89 -20.85
C ASP A 78 -8.22 -10.73 -20.24
N ILE A 79 -8.64 -9.48 -20.50
CA ILE A 79 -8.01 -8.28 -19.93
C ILE A 79 -8.14 -8.25 -18.43
N PHE A 80 -9.30 -8.55 -17.89
CA PHE A 80 -9.53 -8.63 -16.46
C PHE A 80 -8.75 -9.78 -15.80
N ALA A 81 -8.63 -10.93 -16.46
CA ALA A 81 -7.79 -12.03 -15.98
C ALA A 81 -6.30 -11.64 -15.96
N ALA A 82 -5.83 -10.90 -16.96
CA ALA A 82 -4.46 -10.39 -16.99
C ALA A 82 -4.21 -9.39 -15.85
N ALA A 83 -5.15 -8.50 -15.54
CA ALA A 83 -5.04 -7.57 -14.41
C ALA A 83 -4.92 -8.31 -13.07
N ASP A 84 -5.72 -9.37 -12.85
CA ASP A 84 -5.64 -10.21 -11.66
C ASP A 84 -4.26 -10.90 -11.53
N LEU A 85 -3.66 -11.33 -12.62
CA LEU A 85 -2.32 -11.95 -12.61
C LEU A 85 -1.21 -10.96 -12.22
N VAL A 86 -1.31 -9.71 -12.65
CA VAL A 86 -0.32 -8.67 -12.34
C VAL A 86 -0.26 -8.39 -10.84
N ILE A 87 -1.41 -8.42 -10.14
CA ILE A 87 -1.49 -8.06 -8.73
C ILE A 87 -1.06 -9.19 -7.79
N GLN A 88 -1.01 -10.44 -8.26
CA GLN A 88 -0.61 -11.58 -7.43
C GLN A 88 0.81 -11.37 -6.84
N PRO A 89 1.08 -11.83 -5.60
CA PRO A 89 0.21 -12.59 -4.68
C PRO A 89 -0.57 -11.73 -3.68
N TYR A 90 -0.73 -10.43 -3.88
CA TYR A 90 -1.20 -9.49 -2.85
C TYR A 90 -2.71 -9.54 -2.58
N LEU A 91 -3.55 -9.95 -3.54
CA LEU A 91 -4.99 -10.00 -3.38
C LEU A 91 -5.52 -11.41 -3.68
N GLU A 92 -5.92 -12.12 -2.63
CA GLU A 92 -6.52 -13.47 -2.75
C GLU A 92 -7.93 -13.43 -3.37
N GLN A 93 -8.67 -12.34 -3.15
CA GLN A 93 -10.04 -12.17 -3.64
C GLN A 93 -10.12 -11.55 -5.05
N GLY A 94 -8.97 -11.24 -5.65
CA GLY A 94 -8.88 -10.58 -6.93
C GLY A 94 -9.07 -9.07 -6.87
N LEU A 95 -8.84 -8.43 -8.01
CA LEU A 95 -8.88 -6.98 -8.17
C LEU A 95 -10.28 -6.53 -8.63
N SER A 96 -10.82 -5.46 -8.04
CA SER A 96 -11.95 -4.73 -8.61
C SER A 96 -11.43 -3.76 -9.67
N VAL A 97 -11.90 -3.89 -10.92
CA VAL A 97 -11.43 -3.09 -12.05
C VAL A 97 -12.62 -2.42 -12.70
N GLY A 98 -12.50 -1.12 -12.98
CA GLY A 98 -13.42 -0.38 -13.84
C GLY A 98 -12.66 0.18 -15.04
N ILE A 99 -13.26 0.06 -16.22
CA ILE A 99 -12.75 0.64 -17.46
C ILE A 99 -13.84 1.55 -18.02
N SER A 100 -13.46 2.77 -18.38
CA SER A 100 -14.37 3.75 -18.97
C SER A 100 -13.72 4.34 -20.22
N SER A 101 -14.47 4.44 -21.31
CA SER A 101 -14.08 5.20 -22.51
C SER A 101 -14.64 6.60 -22.41
N VAL A 102 -13.76 7.60 -22.45
CA VAL A 102 -14.13 9.01 -22.37
C VAL A 102 -13.70 9.70 -23.65
N ILE A 103 -14.64 10.36 -24.31
CA ILE A 103 -14.40 11.20 -25.49
C ILE A 103 -14.59 12.65 -25.07
N PHE A 104 -13.69 13.52 -25.49
CA PHE A 104 -13.83 14.96 -25.31
C PHE A 104 -14.49 15.57 -26.55
N ASP A 105 -15.52 16.38 -26.32
CA ASP A 105 -16.15 17.13 -27.41
C ASP A 105 -15.13 18.11 -28.03
N SER A 106 -15.11 18.19 -29.36
CA SER A 106 -14.19 19.05 -30.11
C SER A 106 -14.47 20.53 -29.96
N ASP A 107 -15.72 20.90 -29.64
CA ASP A 107 -16.18 22.29 -29.66
C ASP A 107 -15.99 22.97 -28.28
N ASP A 108 -16.30 22.29 -27.21
CA ASP A 108 -16.26 22.85 -25.85
C ASP A 108 -15.31 22.09 -24.88
N GLY A 109 -14.72 20.96 -25.34
CA GLY A 109 -13.83 20.14 -24.53
C GLY A 109 -14.53 19.36 -23.41
N THR A 110 -15.87 19.29 -23.43
CA THR A 110 -16.60 18.54 -22.38
C THR A 110 -16.34 17.05 -22.46
N PRO A 111 -16.04 16.39 -21.33
CA PRO A 111 -15.84 14.94 -21.29
C PRO A 111 -17.19 14.22 -21.40
N ASN A 112 -17.29 13.26 -22.31
CA ASN A 112 -18.45 12.39 -22.45
C ASN A 112 -18.05 10.93 -22.32
N VAL A 113 -18.75 10.17 -21.47
CA VAL A 113 -18.51 8.74 -21.28
C VAL A 113 -19.24 7.95 -22.36
N GLU A 114 -18.49 7.29 -23.22
CA GLU A 114 -19.03 6.50 -24.32
C GLU A 114 -19.52 5.13 -23.86
N TRP A 115 -18.71 4.44 -23.08
CA TRP A 115 -19.06 3.15 -22.48
C TRP A 115 -18.27 2.90 -21.20
N THR A 116 -18.81 2.04 -20.36
CA THR A 116 -18.19 1.61 -19.11
C THR A 116 -18.35 0.10 -18.91
N GLU A 117 -17.31 -0.54 -18.38
CA GLU A 117 -17.35 -1.94 -17.98
C GLU A 117 -16.65 -2.12 -16.64
N SER A 118 -17.17 -3.00 -15.80
CA SER A 118 -16.58 -3.24 -14.48
C SER A 118 -16.53 -4.72 -14.12
N LEU A 119 -15.44 -5.09 -13.43
CA LEU A 119 -15.27 -6.39 -12.81
C LEU A 119 -15.34 -6.23 -11.30
N ARG A 120 -16.10 -7.09 -10.62
CA ARG A 120 -16.24 -7.13 -9.15
C ARG A 120 -16.61 -5.77 -8.53
N GLY A 121 -17.47 -5.00 -9.20
CA GLY A 121 -17.90 -3.70 -8.72
C GLY A 121 -16.81 -2.61 -8.74
N GLY A 122 -15.86 -2.71 -9.66
CA GLY A 122 -14.87 -1.66 -9.89
C GLY A 122 -15.54 -0.32 -10.19
N THR A 123 -14.97 0.76 -9.67
CA THR A 123 -15.46 2.12 -9.90
C THR A 123 -15.21 2.50 -11.35
N VAL A 124 -16.25 2.99 -12.04
CA VAL A 124 -16.20 3.49 -13.41
C VAL A 124 -16.42 5.00 -13.41
N ALA A 125 -15.86 5.69 -14.38
CA ALA A 125 -16.13 7.10 -14.58
C ALA A 125 -17.57 7.29 -15.04
N ASP A 126 -18.26 8.29 -14.51
CA ASP A 126 -19.52 8.81 -15.01
C ASP A 126 -19.35 10.30 -15.39
N ALA A 127 -20.29 10.83 -16.17
CA ALA A 127 -20.21 12.23 -16.63
C ALA A 127 -20.17 13.23 -15.46
N ALA A 128 -20.83 12.90 -14.33
CA ALA A 128 -20.86 13.77 -13.17
C ALA A 128 -19.51 13.78 -12.42
N SER A 129 -18.84 12.61 -12.32
CA SER A 129 -17.52 12.50 -11.67
C SER A 129 -16.43 13.24 -12.45
N LEU A 130 -16.52 13.27 -13.78
CA LEU A 130 -15.56 13.96 -14.63
C LEU A 130 -15.73 15.49 -14.58
N ALA A 131 -16.96 15.98 -14.48
CA ALA A 131 -17.24 17.41 -14.37
C ALA A 131 -16.77 18.04 -13.03
N THR A 132 -16.66 17.24 -11.96
CA THR A 132 -16.27 17.72 -10.62
C THR A 132 -14.76 17.80 -10.43
N GLY A 133 -13.97 17.14 -11.26
CA GLY A 133 -12.51 17.06 -11.18
C GLY A 133 -11.74 18.12 -11.96
N MET A 134 -12.43 19.00 -12.67
CA MET A 134 -11.88 20.18 -13.36
C MET A 134 -12.15 21.44 -12.54
#